data_82872cd15f86d6689e589f7ab598b665
#
_entry.id   82872cd15f86d6689e589f7ab598b665
#
_cell.length_a   1.000
_cell.length_b   1.000
_cell.length_c   1.000
_cell.angle_alpha   90.00
_cell.angle_beta   90.00
_cell.angle_gamma   90.00
#
_symmetry.space_group_name_H-M   'P 1'
#
loop_
_entity.id
_entity.type
_entity.pdbx_description
1 polymer ?
#
loop_
_entity_poly.entity_id
_entity_poly.type
_entity_poly.pdbx_seq_one_letter_code
_entity_poly.pdbx_strand_id
1 'polypeptide(L)'
;MPVPRISKEELKQRLEMSGGPLLLDVRLKYPYEHSTVKLPGALRLLPQGQLDTSGIPKDRDIVAYDSDPDELVSSRVAAELIRQGYRASALKGGIVEWLTANFPIETKEALRSAPPAPGSLK
;
A
#
# COMPACT_ATOMS: atom_id res chain seq x y z
N MET A 1 -21.16 -1.05 6.81
CA MET A 1 -20.32 -0.48 7.86
C MET A 1 -19.18 0.31 7.23
N PRO A 2 -18.94 1.54 7.68
CA PRO A 2 -17.87 2.32 7.06
C PRO A 2 -16.50 1.71 7.35
N VAL A 3 -15.62 1.83 6.37
CA VAL A 3 -14.25 1.37 6.52
C VAL A 3 -13.46 2.44 7.28
N PRO A 4 -12.68 2.05 8.30
CA PRO A 4 -11.82 3.02 8.98
C PRO A 4 -10.84 3.64 7.99
N ARG A 5 -10.52 4.90 8.22
CA ARG A 5 -9.56 5.63 7.39
C ARG A 5 -8.50 6.25 8.28
N ILE A 6 -7.26 6.25 7.80
CA ILE A 6 -6.14 6.82 8.55
C ILE A 6 -5.55 7.96 7.73
N SER A 7 -5.22 9.05 8.41
CA SER A 7 -4.60 10.19 7.72
C SER A 7 -3.14 9.87 7.40
N LYS A 8 -2.59 10.57 6.39
CA LYS A 8 -1.20 10.38 6.04
C LYS A 8 -0.27 10.78 7.18
N GLU A 9 -0.65 11.80 7.95
CA GLU A 9 0.16 12.22 9.08
C GLU A 9 0.22 11.15 10.17
N GLU A 10 -0.94 10.57 10.48
CA GLU A 10 -0.98 9.52 11.50
C GLU A 10 -0.22 8.28 11.03
N LEU A 11 -0.38 7.91 9.77
CA LEU A 11 0.33 6.76 9.24
C LEU A 11 1.83 6.99 9.29
N LYS A 12 2.29 8.18 8.91
CA LYS A 12 3.71 8.49 8.95
C LYS A 12 4.27 8.31 10.36
N GLN A 13 3.54 8.81 11.37
CA GLN A 13 3.97 8.63 12.74
C GLN A 13 4.05 7.16 13.14
N ARG A 14 3.07 6.37 12.74
CA ARG A 14 3.07 4.95 13.09
C ARG A 14 4.22 4.19 12.43
N LEU A 15 4.57 4.57 11.20
CA LEU A 15 5.67 3.91 10.50
C LEU A 15 7.02 4.21 11.13
N GLU A 16 7.13 5.31 11.85
CA GLU A 16 8.36 5.67 12.56
C GLU A 16 8.51 4.93 13.88
N MET A 17 7.46 4.22 14.30
CA MET A 17 7.47 3.51 15.57
C MET A 17 7.65 2.03 15.33
N SER A 18 8.24 1.37 16.32
CA SER A 18 8.36 -0.08 16.30
C SER A 18 6.97 -0.71 16.30
N GLY A 19 6.77 -1.74 15.46
CA GLY A 19 5.49 -2.42 15.42
C GLY A 19 4.42 -1.69 14.65
N GLY A 20 4.80 -0.84 13.70
CA GLY A 20 3.85 -0.14 12.86
C GLY A 20 3.00 -1.06 12.00
N PRO A 21 1.99 -0.50 11.33
CA PRO A 21 1.07 -1.32 10.53
C PRO A 21 1.74 -1.90 9.30
N LEU A 22 1.16 -3.00 8.81
CA LEU A 22 1.53 -3.56 7.52
C LEU A 22 0.85 -2.75 6.42
N LEU A 23 1.61 -2.35 5.41
CA LEU A 23 1.07 -1.58 4.30
C LEU A 23 0.80 -2.49 3.13
N LEU A 24 -0.38 -2.34 2.52
CA LEU A 24 -0.75 -3.07 1.31
C LEU A 24 -0.98 -2.10 0.18
N ASP A 25 -0.25 -2.28 -0.91
CA ASP A 25 -0.40 -1.49 -2.12
C ASP A 25 -1.45 -2.20 -2.98
N VAL A 26 -2.66 -1.61 -3.01
CA VAL A 26 -3.77 -2.20 -3.74
C VAL A 26 -4.15 -1.36 -4.96
N ARG A 27 -3.20 -0.61 -5.51
CA ARG A 27 -3.45 0.15 -6.73
C ARG A 27 -3.89 -0.76 -7.85
N LEU A 28 -4.73 -0.24 -8.74
CA LEU A 28 -5.08 -0.98 -9.95
C LEU A 28 -3.82 -1.23 -10.76
N LYS A 29 -3.91 -2.19 -11.68
CA LYS A 29 -2.75 -2.66 -12.43
C LYS A 29 -2.01 -1.51 -13.12
N TYR A 30 -2.73 -0.68 -13.86
CA TYR A 30 -2.12 0.36 -14.66
C TYR A 30 -1.41 1.42 -13.81
N PRO A 31 -2.09 2.05 -12.82
CA PRO A 31 -1.37 2.99 -11.95
C PRO A 31 -0.20 2.37 -11.23
N TYR A 32 -0.31 1.11 -10.82
CA TYR A 32 0.79 0.45 -10.13
C TYR A 32 1.99 0.27 -11.07
N GLU A 33 1.74 -0.24 -12.27
CA GLU A 33 2.83 -0.58 -13.18
C GLU A 33 3.53 0.66 -13.72
N HIS A 34 2.83 1.78 -13.82
CA HIS A 34 3.40 3.01 -14.34
C HIS A 34 4.07 3.85 -13.26
N SER A 35 4.00 3.44 -12.01
CA SER A 35 4.67 4.15 -10.92
C SER A 35 6.03 3.53 -10.64
N THR A 36 7.00 4.35 -10.29
CA THR A 36 8.34 3.87 -9.92
C THR A 36 8.53 3.79 -8.42
N VAL A 37 7.51 4.17 -7.63
CA VAL A 37 7.65 4.27 -6.18
C VAL A 37 6.47 3.61 -5.48
N LYS A 38 6.67 3.34 -4.19
CA LYS A 38 5.63 2.83 -3.29
C LYS A 38 5.92 3.34 -1.89
N LEU A 39 4.96 3.17 -0.99
CA LEU A 39 5.20 3.47 0.42
C LEU A 39 6.21 2.47 0.98
N PRO A 40 7.01 2.88 1.98
CA PRO A 40 8.09 2.03 2.48
C PRO A 40 7.57 0.71 3.02
N GLY A 41 8.16 -0.39 2.57
CA GLY A 41 7.81 -1.72 3.06
C GLY A 41 6.48 -2.27 2.59
N ALA A 42 5.78 -1.57 1.71
CA ALA A 42 4.45 -2.01 1.28
C ALA A 42 4.52 -3.30 0.47
N LEU A 43 3.58 -4.20 0.75
CA LEU A 43 3.41 -5.43 -0.01
C LEU A 43 2.36 -5.21 -1.08
N ARG A 44 2.58 -5.81 -2.24
CA ARG A 44 1.62 -5.72 -3.34
C ARG A 44 0.49 -6.74 -3.13
N LEU A 45 -0.75 -6.28 -3.16
CA LEU A 45 -1.93 -7.13 -3.14
C LEU A 45 -2.78 -6.77 -4.34
N LEU A 46 -3.00 -7.72 -5.25
CA LEU A 46 -3.84 -7.50 -6.41
C LEU A 46 -5.28 -7.28 -5.96
N PRO A 47 -5.91 -6.17 -6.37
CA PRO A 47 -7.25 -5.84 -5.84
C PRO A 47 -8.40 -6.50 -6.59
N GLN A 48 -8.15 -7.10 -7.75
CA GLN A 48 -9.22 -7.69 -8.54
C GLN A 48 -9.40 -9.17 -8.20
N GLY A 49 -10.64 -9.64 -8.36
CA GLY A 49 -10.96 -11.03 -8.09
C GLY A 49 -10.89 -11.35 -6.61
N GLN A 50 -10.61 -12.59 -6.31
CA GLN A 50 -10.49 -13.02 -4.93
C GLN A 50 -9.12 -12.61 -4.39
N LEU A 51 -9.11 -11.96 -3.23
CA LEU A 51 -7.87 -11.48 -2.65
C LEU A 51 -7.03 -12.65 -2.13
N ASP A 52 -5.74 -12.60 -2.43
CA ASP A 52 -4.80 -13.58 -1.90
C ASP A 52 -4.24 -13.06 -0.57
N THR A 53 -4.84 -13.51 0.53
CA THR A 53 -4.45 -13.04 1.86
C THR A 53 -3.52 -14.01 2.57
N SER A 54 -2.98 -15.01 1.86
CA SER A 54 -2.24 -16.09 2.48
C SER A 54 -1.00 -15.63 3.25
N GLY A 55 -0.38 -14.52 2.85
CA GLY A 55 0.80 -14.01 3.53
C GLY A 55 0.53 -12.89 4.49
N ILE A 56 -0.74 -12.63 4.82
CA ILE A 56 -1.10 -11.46 5.62
C ILE A 56 -1.44 -11.90 7.04
N PRO A 57 -0.71 -11.40 8.05
CA PRO A 57 -1.01 -11.77 9.44
C PRO A 57 -2.27 -11.09 9.95
N LYS A 58 -3.02 -11.77 10.80
CA LYS A 58 -4.23 -11.21 11.38
C LYS A 58 -3.99 -10.46 12.68
N ASP A 59 -2.78 -10.55 13.21
CA ASP A 59 -2.45 -9.92 14.49
C ASP A 59 -1.77 -8.55 14.32
N ARG A 60 -1.78 -8.00 13.12
CA ARG A 60 -1.24 -6.67 12.86
C ARG A 60 -2.32 -5.77 12.28
N ASP A 61 -2.20 -4.48 12.56
CA ASP A 61 -3.00 -3.50 11.86
C ASP A 61 -2.52 -3.42 10.41
N ILE A 62 -3.47 -3.22 9.50
CA ILE A 62 -3.20 -3.19 8.07
C ILE A 62 -3.73 -1.89 7.51
N VAL A 63 -2.93 -1.24 6.67
CA VAL A 63 -3.38 -0.04 5.95
C VAL A 63 -3.24 -0.32 4.47
N ALA A 64 -4.37 -0.24 3.75
CA ALA A 64 -4.40 -0.38 2.30
C ALA A 64 -4.40 0.99 1.66
N TYR A 65 -3.67 1.15 0.54
CA TYR A 65 -3.68 2.41 -0.18
C TYR A 65 -3.75 2.17 -1.68
N ASP A 66 -4.35 3.13 -2.36
CA ASP A 66 -4.43 3.12 -3.81
C ASP A 66 -4.01 4.48 -4.36
N SER A 67 -4.25 4.72 -5.64
CA SER A 67 -3.96 5.99 -6.26
C SER A 67 -5.21 6.84 -6.52
N ASP A 68 -6.36 6.38 -6.04
CA ASP A 68 -7.63 7.08 -6.22
C ASP A 68 -7.81 8.10 -5.09
N PRO A 69 -8.01 9.38 -5.38
CA PRO A 69 -8.21 10.36 -4.32
C PRO A 69 -9.44 10.08 -3.47
N ASP A 70 -10.41 9.34 -3.99
CA ASP A 70 -11.60 8.96 -3.23
C ASP A 70 -11.48 7.60 -2.57
N GLU A 71 -10.31 6.93 -2.69
CA GLU A 71 -10.03 5.66 -2.02
C GLU A 71 -11.01 4.54 -2.38
N LEU A 72 -11.50 4.54 -3.62
CA LEU A 72 -12.51 3.56 -4.02
C LEU A 72 -11.97 2.13 -3.95
N VAL A 73 -10.74 1.92 -4.39
CA VAL A 73 -10.16 0.58 -4.40
C VAL A 73 -9.72 0.18 -3.01
N SER A 74 -9.01 1.06 -2.29
CA SER A 74 -8.49 0.70 -0.97
C SER A 74 -9.63 0.48 0.02
N SER A 75 -10.72 1.26 -0.08
CA SER A 75 -11.87 1.05 0.80
C SER A 75 -12.53 -0.29 0.54
N ARG A 76 -12.66 -0.68 -0.73
CA ARG A 76 -13.24 -1.97 -1.08
C ARG A 76 -12.40 -3.12 -0.56
N VAL A 77 -11.08 -3.04 -0.75
CA VAL A 77 -10.17 -4.08 -0.28
C VAL A 77 -10.17 -4.14 1.24
N ALA A 78 -10.11 -2.99 1.92
CA ALA A 78 -10.15 -2.97 3.38
C ALA A 78 -11.44 -3.59 3.91
N ALA A 79 -12.58 -3.30 3.27
CA ALA A 79 -13.85 -3.90 3.68
C ALA A 79 -13.81 -5.42 3.58
N GLU A 80 -13.24 -5.93 2.50
CA GLU A 80 -13.12 -7.38 2.32
C GLU A 80 -12.21 -7.99 3.38
N LEU A 81 -11.09 -7.34 3.66
CA LEU A 81 -10.18 -7.82 4.69
C LEU A 81 -10.85 -7.84 6.06
N ILE A 82 -11.65 -6.81 6.38
CA ILE A 82 -12.39 -6.78 7.64
C ILE A 82 -13.35 -7.96 7.72
N ARG A 83 -14.03 -8.27 6.62
CA ARG A 83 -14.94 -9.43 6.61
C ARG A 83 -14.18 -10.73 6.88
N GLN A 84 -12.92 -10.81 6.51
CA GLN A 84 -12.10 -11.99 6.73
C GLN A 84 -11.41 -12.01 8.09
N GLY A 85 -11.65 -11.02 8.93
CA GLY A 85 -11.14 -11.00 10.28
C GLY A 85 -9.88 -10.19 10.50
N TYR A 86 -9.46 -9.41 9.49
CA TYR A 86 -8.29 -8.54 9.62
C TYR A 86 -8.68 -7.17 10.17
N ARG A 87 -7.71 -6.49 10.78
CA ARG A 87 -7.88 -5.10 11.22
C ARG A 87 -7.32 -4.21 10.13
N ALA A 88 -8.18 -3.68 9.27
CA ALA A 88 -7.75 -2.95 8.09
C ALA A 88 -8.36 -1.55 8.05
N SER A 89 -7.62 -0.62 7.48
CA SER A 89 -8.10 0.73 7.21
C SER A 89 -7.56 1.18 5.87
N ALA A 90 -8.11 2.29 5.36
CA ALA A 90 -7.70 2.85 4.08
C ALA A 90 -6.96 4.17 4.33
N LEU A 91 -5.91 4.41 3.55
CA LEU A 91 -5.14 5.65 3.65
C LEU A 91 -5.88 6.78 2.95
N LYS A 92 -6.22 7.82 3.72
CA LYS A 92 -6.90 8.99 3.16
C LYS A 92 -6.04 9.63 2.07
N GLY A 93 -6.66 9.89 0.92
CA GLY A 93 -5.98 10.53 -0.20
C GLY A 93 -5.02 9.64 -0.96
N GLY A 94 -4.79 8.41 -0.49
CA GLY A 94 -3.95 7.46 -1.19
C GLY A 94 -2.51 7.91 -1.34
N ILE A 95 -1.80 7.25 -2.26
CA ILE A 95 -0.39 7.56 -2.47
C ILE A 95 -0.19 8.96 -3.06
N VAL A 96 -1.20 9.49 -3.76
CA VAL A 96 -1.07 10.81 -4.38
C VAL A 96 -0.82 11.87 -3.31
N GLU A 97 -1.62 11.88 -2.25
CA GLU A 97 -1.41 12.87 -1.19
C GLU A 97 -0.15 12.61 -0.39
N TRP A 98 0.23 11.35 -0.24
CA TRP A 98 1.49 10.99 0.42
C TRP A 98 2.67 11.61 -0.33
N LEU A 99 2.66 11.47 -1.66
CA LEU A 99 3.73 12.02 -2.49
C LEU A 99 3.72 13.56 -2.46
N THR A 100 2.54 14.15 -2.51
CA THR A 100 2.42 15.62 -2.47
C THR A 100 2.99 16.18 -1.18
N ALA A 101 2.87 15.44 -0.08
CA ALA A 101 3.41 15.86 1.21
C ALA A 101 4.90 15.59 1.35
N ASN A 102 5.53 14.99 0.34
CA ASN A 102 6.95 14.63 0.36
C ASN A 102 7.30 13.67 1.49
N PHE A 103 6.39 12.77 1.83
CA PHE A 103 6.63 11.78 2.86
C PHE A 103 7.50 10.65 2.28
N PRO A 104 8.16 9.84 3.15
CA PRO A 104 9.12 8.84 2.67
C PRO A 104 8.51 7.81 1.73
N ILE A 105 9.27 7.44 0.71
CA ILE A 105 8.89 6.42 -0.27
C ILE A 105 10.08 5.53 -0.52
N GLU A 106 9.83 4.43 -1.23
CA GLU A 106 10.92 3.60 -1.71
C GLU A 106 10.67 3.21 -3.16
N THR A 107 11.73 2.79 -3.83
CA THR A 107 11.66 2.35 -5.22
C THR A 107 11.03 0.98 -5.29
N LYS A 108 10.16 0.79 -6.27
CA LYS A 108 9.49 -0.50 -6.44
C LYS A 108 10.51 -1.59 -6.77
N GLU A 109 10.20 -2.78 -6.28
CA GLU A 109 11.04 -3.94 -6.46
C GLU A 109 11.33 -4.24 -7.93
N ALA A 110 10.35 -4.03 -8.79
CA ALA A 110 10.50 -4.32 -10.21
C ALA A 110 11.63 -3.53 -10.86
N LEU A 111 11.95 -2.36 -10.33
CA LEU A 111 13.04 -1.57 -10.88
C LEU A 111 14.39 -2.16 -10.59
N ARG A 112 14.53 -2.84 -9.46
CA ARG A 112 15.79 -3.46 -9.09
C ARG A 112 16.04 -4.74 -9.87
N SER A 113 15.02 -5.36 -10.39
CA SER A 113 15.19 -6.58 -11.17
C SER A 113 15.65 -6.27 -12.58
N ALA A 114 15.59 -5.01 -13.01
CA ALA A 114 16.20 -4.63 -14.28
C ALA A 114 17.71 -4.90 -14.20
N PRO A 115 18.33 -5.39 -15.27
CA PRO A 115 19.76 -5.65 -15.22
C PRO A 115 20.49 -4.39 -14.80
N PRO A 116 21.39 -4.54 -13.95
CA PRO A 116 22.18 -3.38 -13.57
C PRO A 116 23.07 -3.01 -14.70
N ALA A 117 23.02 -2.94 -15.42
CA ALA A 117 23.69 -2.87 -16.05
C ALA A 117 24.64 -2.84 -16.37
N PRO A 118 24.45 -3.44 -16.41
CA PRO A 118 25.25 -3.58 -16.59
C PRO A 118 25.81 -3.18 -16.81
N GLY A 119 25.91 -3.30 -16.88
CA GLY A 119 26.41 -3.21 -16.54
C GLY A 119 26.36 -3.11 -16.66
N SER A 120 26.10 -3.06 -16.74
CA SER A 120 26.05 -3.08 -16.42
C SER A 120 26.01 -2.93 -16.63
N LEU A 121 26.11 -2.77 -16.85
CA LEU A 121 26.24 -2.73 -16.72
C LEU A 121 26.46 -2.66 -16.88
N LYS A 122 26.79 -2.71 -17.03
CA LYS A 122 27.03 -2.59 -16.92
C LYS A 122 27.14 -2.43 -17.03
#